data_f526d56e9c3addfb5657dff2b2ad1147
#
_entry.id   f526d56e9c3addfb5657dff2b2ad1147
#
_cell.length_a   1.000
_cell.length_b   1.000
_cell.length_c   1.000
_cell.angle_alpha   90.00
_cell.angle_beta   90.00
_cell.angle_gamma   90.00
#
_symmetry.space_group_name_H-M   'P 1'
#
loop_
_entity.id
_entity.type
_entity.pdbx_description
1 polymer ?
#
loop_
_entity_poly.entity_id
_entity_poly.type
_entity_poly.pdbx_seq_one_letter_code
_entity_poly.pdbx_strand_id
1 'polypeptide(L)'
;TGAAGSACGGATTLAELRQEIGDCRRCKLAPHRTNLVFGVGDPRARLVFVGEGPGADEDARGEPFVGRAGQLLTEIITKGMRLRREDVYICNVITCRPPGNRNPEPDEVASCEPFLLRQLELIAPEVIVALGKFAARSQTRSNRSAPPV
;
A
#
# COMPACT_ATOMS: atom_id res chain seq x y z
N THR A 1 -19.18 13.19 -9.97
CA THR A 1 -19.52 12.47 -9.88
C THR A 1 -19.09 11.31 -9.87
N GLY A 2 -19.21 10.95 -9.70
CA GLY A 2 -19.05 9.96 -9.71
C GLY A 2 -18.50 8.94 -10.14
N ALA A 3 -17.91 8.98 -10.69
CA ALA A 3 -17.22 7.91 -11.13
C ALA A 3 -17.71 6.66 -10.57
N ALA A 4 -18.91 6.48 -10.72
CA ALA A 4 -19.52 5.27 -10.25
C ALA A 4 -18.70 4.09 -10.73
N GLY A 5 -18.37 3.19 -9.87
CA GLY A 5 -17.60 2.04 -10.20
C GLY A 5 -16.08 2.24 -10.20
N SER A 6 -15.61 3.47 -10.11
CA SER A 6 -14.19 3.70 -9.97
C SER A 6 -13.83 3.80 -8.50
N ALA A 7 -13.02 2.90 -8.02
CA ALA A 7 -12.57 2.92 -6.64
C ALA A 7 -11.65 4.11 -6.35
N CYS A 8 -11.06 4.67 -7.39
CA CYS A 8 -10.04 5.71 -7.25
C CYS A 8 -10.53 7.10 -7.66
N GLY A 9 -11.77 7.20 -8.16
CA GLY A 9 -12.35 8.47 -8.54
C GLY A 9 -11.45 9.30 -9.44
N GLY A 10 -11.39 10.59 -9.18
CA GLY A 10 -10.60 11.51 -9.98
C GLY A 10 -9.32 11.99 -9.31
N ALA A 11 -8.85 11.32 -8.27
CA ALA A 11 -7.65 11.76 -7.56
C ALA A 11 -6.43 11.86 -8.48
N THR A 12 -5.72 12.96 -8.39
CA THR A 12 -4.49 13.21 -9.16
C THR A 12 -3.26 13.31 -8.28
N THR A 13 -3.42 13.28 -6.97
CA THR A 13 -2.32 13.27 -6.00
C THR A 13 -2.58 12.22 -4.93
N LEU A 14 -1.50 11.81 -4.25
CA LEU A 14 -1.64 10.87 -3.14
C LEU A 14 -2.51 11.45 -2.02
N ALA A 15 -2.40 12.73 -1.74
CA ALA A 15 -3.23 13.38 -0.73
C ALA A 15 -4.72 13.32 -1.09
N GLU A 16 -5.04 13.57 -2.34
CA GLU A 16 -6.42 13.45 -2.84
C GLU A 16 -6.92 12.02 -2.76
N LEU A 17 -6.09 11.06 -3.12
CA LEU A 17 -6.44 9.65 -3.03
C LEU A 17 -6.72 9.25 -1.58
N ARG A 18 -5.89 9.70 -0.65
CA ARG A 18 -6.11 9.44 0.78
C ARG A 18 -7.45 10.00 1.25
N GLN A 19 -7.80 11.19 0.80
CA GLN A 19 -9.09 11.81 1.11
C GLN A 19 -10.26 11.01 0.52
N GLU A 20 -10.12 10.53 -0.70
CA GLU A 20 -11.14 9.69 -1.34
C GLU A 20 -11.38 8.41 -0.59
N ILE A 21 -10.32 7.78 -0.12
CA ILE A 21 -10.43 6.55 0.68
C ILE A 21 -11.19 6.84 1.97
N GLY A 22 -10.90 7.96 2.61
CA GLY A 22 -11.57 8.41 3.82
C GLY A 22 -11.50 7.38 4.95
N ASP A 23 -12.57 7.26 5.69
CA ASP A 23 -12.74 6.20 6.70
C ASP A 23 -13.31 4.97 6.00
N CYS A 24 -12.49 4.29 5.22
CA CYS A 24 -12.89 3.23 4.31
C CYS A 24 -13.66 2.12 5.01
N ARG A 25 -14.83 1.79 4.45
CA ARG A 25 -15.69 0.71 4.93
C ARG A 25 -16.01 -0.29 3.82
N ARG A 26 -15.12 -0.38 2.83
CA ARG A 26 -15.38 -1.17 1.61
C ARG A 26 -15.26 -2.67 1.81
N CYS A 27 -14.59 -3.12 2.88
CA CYS A 27 -14.46 -4.55 3.14
C CYS A 27 -14.69 -4.88 4.62
N LYS A 28 -14.74 -6.17 4.92
CA LYS A 28 -15.03 -6.67 6.26
C LYS A 28 -13.94 -6.39 7.30
N LEU A 29 -12.80 -5.89 6.90
CA LEU A 29 -11.72 -5.54 7.84
C LEU A 29 -11.98 -4.21 8.56
N ALA A 30 -12.83 -3.35 8.00
CA ALA A 30 -13.06 -2.02 8.56
C ALA A 30 -13.39 -2.00 10.05
N PRO A 31 -14.31 -2.82 10.57
CA PRO A 31 -14.64 -2.78 11.99
C PRO A 31 -13.54 -3.33 12.90
N HIS A 32 -12.54 -4.02 12.35
CA HIS A 32 -11.50 -4.67 13.13
C HIS A 32 -10.21 -3.86 13.23
N ARG A 33 -10.07 -2.82 12.41
CA ARG A 33 -8.85 -1.99 12.45
C ARG A 33 -8.98 -0.88 13.47
N THR A 34 -7.83 -0.42 13.99
CA THR A 34 -7.76 0.82 14.78
C THR A 34 -7.55 2.00 13.85
N ASN A 35 -6.58 1.90 12.95
CA ASN A 35 -6.28 2.94 11.97
C ASN A 35 -6.19 2.33 10.57
N LEU A 36 -6.57 3.11 9.57
CA LEU A 36 -6.27 2.81 8.20
C LEU A 36 -4.81 3.15 7.94
N VAL A 37 -4.07 2.24 7.33
CA VAL A 37 -2.64 2.42 7.10
C VAL A 37 -2.40 2.69 5.61
N PHE A 38 -2.29 3.97 5.27
CA PHE A 38 -1.96 4.41 3.93
C PHE A 38 -0.43 4.36 3.75
N GLY A 39 0.05 4.49 2.53
CA GLY A 39 1.48 4.54 2.29
C GLY A 39 2.14 5.81 2.82
N VAL A 40 3.45 5.76 3.02
CA VAL A 40 4.25 6.91 3.46
C VAL A 40 5.53 7.01 2.64
N GLY A 41 6.02 8.20 2.47
CA GLY A 41 7.30 8.48 1.82
C GLY A 41 7.18 9.56 0.77
N ASP A 42 8.16 9.59 -0.13
CA ASP A 42 8.23 10.57 -1.19
C ASP A 42 7.14 10.28 -2.25
N PRO A 43 6.23 11.21 -2.51
CA PRO A 43 5.21 11.01 -3.55
C PRO A 43 5.78 10.91 -4.98
N ARG A 44 7.05 11.22 -5.15
CA ARG A 44 7.77 11.06 -6.42
C ARG A 44 8.90 10.07 -6.32
N ALA A 45 8.79 9.10 -5.42
CA ALA A 45 9.84 8.12 -5.18
C ALA A 45 10.16 7.32 -6.46
N ARG A 46 11.44 7.07 -6.67
CA ARG A 46 11.89 6.18 -7.74
C ARG A 46 11.79 4.72 -7.34
N LEU A 47 11.74 4.45 -6.04
CA LEU A 47 11.71 3.12 -5.46
C LEU A 47 10.53 3.01 -4.49
N VAL A 48 9.70 1.98 -4.70
CA VAL A 48 8.55 1.71 -3.84
C VAL A 48 8.66 0.30 -3.29
N PHE A 49 8.39 0.15 -2.00
CA PHE A 49 8.26 -1.15 -1.35
C PHE A 49 6.78 -1.42 -1.09
N VAL A 50 6.33 -2.62 -1.46
CA VAL A 50 4.94 -3.04 -1.29
C VAL A 50 4.92 -4.30 -0.43
N GLY A 51 4.33 -4.21 0.75
CA GLY A 51 4.12 -5.33 1.65
C GLY A 51 2.70 -5.90 1.56
N GLU A 52 2.38 -6.81 2.44
CA GLU A 52 1.07 -7.47 2.42
C GLU A 52 0.00 -6.63 3.12
N GLY A 53 0.20 -6.31 4.38
CA GLY A 53 -0.78 -5.56 5.16
C GLY A 53 -0.24 -5.16 6.53
N PRO A 54 -0.99 -4.31 7.25
CA PRO A 54 -0.55 -3.84 8.57
C PRO A 54 -0.59 -4.94 9.62
N GLY A 55 0.42 -4.94 10.50
CA GLY A 55 0.40 -5.70 11.74
C GLY A 55 -0.11 -4.85 12.89
N ALA A 56 0.11 -5.32 14.12
CA ALA A 56 -0.39 -4.63 15.32
C ALA A 56 0.22 -3.24 15.50
N ASP A 57 1.53 -3.12 15.31
CA ASP A 57 2.20 -1.83 15.49
C ASP A 57 1.78 -0.82 14.43
N GLU A 58 1.63 -1.28 13.20
CA GLU A 58 1.19 -0.45 12.08
C GLU A 58 -0.24 0.04 12.30
N ASP A 59 -1.11 -0.86 12.73
CA ASP A 59 -2.51 -0.53 13.01
C ASP A 59 -2.62 0.50 14.16
N ALA A 60 -1.79 0.35 15.18
CA ALA A 60 -1.77 1.27 16.31
C ALA A 60 -1.28 2.67 15.92
N ARG A 61 -0.29 2.75 15.03
CA ARG A 61 0.33 4.02 14.64
C ARG A 61 -0.26 4.64 13.37
N GLY A 62 -0.92 3.84 12.54
CA GLY A 62 -1.42 4.31 11.27
C GLY A 62 -0.35 4.46 10.19
N GLU A 63 0.82 3.86 10.39
CA GLU A 63 1.94 3.92 9.45
C GLU A 63 2.42 2.52 9.05
N PRO A 64 2.83 2.31 7.78
CA PRO A 64 3.33 1.01 7.34
C PRO A 64 4.76 0.76 7.83
N PHE A 65 5.06 -0.50 8.09
CA PHE A 65 6.41 -0.95 8.40
C PHE A 65 7.08 -0.19 9.56
N VAL A 66 6.42 -0.20 10.72
CA VAL A 66 6.94 0.42 11.95
C VAL A 66 7.26 -0.60 13.05
N GLY A 67 6.86 -1.86 12.87
CA GLY A 67 7.18 -2.93 13.79
C GLY A 67 8.55 -3.54 13.49
N ARG A 68 8.76 -4.79 13.93
CA ARG A 68 10.05 -5.46 13.79
C ARG A 68 10.49 -5.58 12.33
N ALA A 69 9.61 -6.03 11.45
CA ALA A 69 9.91 -6.14 10.03
C ALA A 69 10.17 -4.75 9.42
N GLY A 70 9.46 -3.74 9.91
CA GLY A 70 9.65 -2.36 9.48
C GLY A 70 11.02 -1.81 9.87
N GLN A 71 11.49 -2.17 11.06
CA GLN A 71 12.83 -1.77 11.49
C GLN A 71 13.91 -2.42 10.61
N LEU A 72 13.73 -3.68 10.27
CA LEU A 72 14.64 -4.36 9.36
C LEU A 72 14.63 -3.71 7.97
N LEU A 73 13.45 -3.39 7.46
CA LEU A 73 13.34 -2.69 6.18
C LEU A 73 14.05 -1.35 6.22
N THR A 74 13.88 -0.58 7.31
CA THR A 74 14.56 0.70 7.49
C THR A 74 16.08 0.52 7.47
N GLU A 75 16.61 -0.53 8.11
CA GLU A 75 18.04 -0.81 8.08
C GLU A 75 18.53 -1.14 6.68
N ILE A 76 17.75 -1.92 5.92
CA ILE A 76 18.08 -2.24 4.54
C ILE A 76 18.16 -0.95 3.72
N ILE A 77 17.20 -0.06 3.88
CA ILE A 77 17.16 1.21 3.14
C ILE A 77 18.33 2.11 3.53
N THR A 78 18.55 2.29 4.84
CA THR A 78 19.52 3.27 5.32
C THR A 78 20.94 2.75 5.28
N LYS A 79 21.19 1.53 5.76
CA LYS A 79 22.53 0.95 5.82
C LYS A 79 22.93 0.23 4.55
N GLY A 80 21.99 -0.51 3.97
CA GLY A 80 22.25 -1.28 2.75
C GLY A 80 22.24 -0.44 1.49
N MET A 81 21.19 0.34 1.30
CA MET A 81 21.01 1.15 0.10
C MET A 81 21.54 2.58 0.23
N ARG A 82 21.84 3.01 1.47
CA ARG A 82 22.29 4.36 1.78
C ARG A 82 21.32 5.44 1.31
N LEU A 83 20.03 5.15 1.47
CA LEU A 83 18.94 6.09 1.21
C LEU A 83 18.27 6.44 2.53
N ARG A 84 17.51 7.52 2.55
CA ARG A 84 16.69 7.83 3.71
C ARG A 84 15.34 7.15 3.50
N ARG A 85 14.67 6.81 4.60
CA ARG A 85 13.35 6.19 4.51
C ARG A 85 12.35 7.12 3.80
N GLU A 86 12.48 8.42 3.97
CA GLU A 86 11.63 9.42 3.31
C GLU A 86 11.97 9.64 1.83
N ASP A 87 13.05 9.03 1.33
CA ASP A 87 13.39 9.10 -0.11
C ASP A 87 12.69 8.03 -0.93
N VAL A 88 12.11 7.03 -0.27
CA VAL A 88 11.37 5.95 -0.91
C VAL A 88 9.91 6.04 -0.51
N TYR A 89 9.06 5.21 -1.11
CA TYR A 89 7.67 5.11 -0.72
C TYR A 89 7.39 3.68 -0.25
N ILE A 90 6.62 3.55 0.82
CA ILE A 90 6.32 2.25 1.44
C ILE A 90 4.82 2.13 1.61
N CYS A 91 4.25 1.03 1.15
CA CYS A 91 2.81 0.77 1.25
C CYS A 91 2.54 -0.72 1.33
N ASN A 92 1.27 -1.09 1.39
CA ASN A 92 0.84 -2.49 1.48
C ASN A 92 -0.28 -2.76 0.48
N VAL A 93 -0.49 -4.02 0.15
CA VAL A 93 -1.61 -4.44 -0.70
C VAL A 93 -2.94 -4.08 -0.04
N ILE A 94 -3.07 -4.34 1.26
CA ILE A 94 -4.26 -3.93 2.02
C ILE A 94 -3.88 -2.87 3.05
N THR A 95 -4.84 -1.99 3.35
CA THR A 95 -4.62 -0.85 4.26
C THR A 95 -5.16 -1.08 5.66
N CYS A 96 -5.83 -2.20 5.89
CA CYS A 96 -6.43 -2.52 7.17
C CYS A 96 -5.86 -3.82 7.71
N ARG A 97 -5.61 -3.86 9.03
CA ARG A 97 -5.06 -5.04 9.69
C ARG A 97 -6.07 -6.18 9.71
N PRO A 98 -5.73 -7.38 9.22
CA PRO A 98 -6.55 -8.56 9.41
C PRO A 98 -6.52 -9.03 10.87
N PRO A 99 -7.66 -9.51 11.41
CA PRO A 99 -7.68 -10.01 12.78
C PRO A 99 -6.64 -11.12 12.99
N GLY A 100 -5.89 -11.06 14.08
CA GLY A 100 -4.87 -12.04 14.40
C GLY A 100 -3.70 -12.08 13.43
N ASN A 101 -3.51 -11.03 12.65
CA ASN A 101 -2.42 -10.94 11.66
C ASN A 101 -2.45 -12.06 10.63
N ARG A 102 -3.62 -12.61 10.33
CA ARG A 102 -3.76 -13.64 9.30
C ARG A 102 -3.47 -13.07 7.91
N ASN A 103 -3.30 -13.94 6.93
CA ASN A 103 -3.15 -13.51 5.55
C ASN A 103 -4.42 -12.81 5.05
N PRO A 104 -4.30 -11.86 4.12
CA PRO A 104 -5.47 -11.26 3.48
C PRO A 104 -6.28 -12.30 2.73
N GLU A 105 -7.61 -12.17 2.79
CA GLU A 105 -8.49 -13.02 2.01
C GLU A 105 -8.75 -12.40 0.63
N PRO A 106 -9.13 -13.20 -0.38
CA PRO A 106 -9.29 -12.68 -1.75
C PRO A 106 -10.24 -11.50 -1.88
N ASP A 107 -11.35 -11.50 -1.14
CA ASP A 107 -12.30 -10.39 -1.17
C ASP A 107 -11.73 -9.11 -0.57
N GLU A 108 -10.88 -9.25 0.44
CA GLU A 108 -10.19 -8.12 1.07
C GLU A 108 -9.17 -7.51 0.12
N VAL A 109 -8.41 -8.36 -0.57
CA VAL A 109 -7.46 -7.90 -1.58
C VAL A 109 -8.21 -7.21 -2.72
N ALA A 110 -9.28 -7.81 -3.20
CA ALA A 110 -10.07 -7.25 -4.30
C ALA A 110 -10.62 -5.86 -3.97
N SER A 111 -11.00 -5.63 -2.71
CA SER A 111 -11.53 -4.33 -2.29
C SER A 111 -10.43 -3.27 -2.13
N CYS A 112 -9.23 -3.66 -1.77
CA CYS A 112 -8.14 -2.75 -1.43
C CYS A 112 -7.13 -2.54 -2.56
N GLU A 113 -6.87 -3.57 -3.37
CA GLU A 113 -5.86 -3.54 -4.42
C GLU A 113 -6.00 -2.36 -5.38
N PRO A 114 -7.21 -1.93 -5.78
CA PRO A 114 -7.32 -0.76 -6.67
C PRO A 114 -6.67 0.49 -6.11
N PHE A 115 -6.69 0.68 -4.80
CA PHE A 115 -6.04 1.84 -4.17
C PHE A 115 -4.52 1.71 -4.18
N LEU A 116 -3.99 0.51 -4.04
CA LEU A 116 -2.56 0.26 -4.21
C LEU A 116 -2.13 0.61 -5.64
N LEU A 117 -2.84 0.08 -6.62
CA LEU A 117 -2.51 0.32 -8.03
C LEU A 117 -2.58 1.81 -8.36
N ARG A 118 -3.55 2.52 -7.80
CA ARG A 118 -3.66 3.96 -8.00
C ARG A 118 -2.50 4.72 -7.37
N GLN A 119 -2.05 4.33 -6.19
CA GLN A 119 -0.85 4.90 -5.58
C GLN A 119 0.35 4.75 -6.51
N LEU A 120 0.55 3.55 -7.03
CA LEU A 120 1.67 3.28 -7.93
C LEU A 120 1.60 4.07 -9.23
N GLU A 121 0.39 4.24 -9.79
CA GLU A 121 0.21 5.09 -10.96
C GLU A 121 0.59 6.55 -10.69
N LEU A 122 0.18 7.07 -9.54
CA LEU A 122 0.44 8.46 -9.17
C LEU A 122 1.92 8.71 -8.88
N ILE A 123 2.60 7.74 -8.28
CA ILE A 123 4.03 7.85 -7.98
C ILE A 123 4.87 7.61 -9.23
N ALA A 124 4.46 6.68 -10.07
CA ALA A 124 5.17 6.26 -11.29
C ALA A 124 6.64 5.91 -11.01
N PRO A 125 6.91 4.96 -10.10
CA PRO A 125 8.28 4.64 -9.71
C PRO A 125 9.03 3.90 -10.82
N GLU A 126 10.34 3.93 -10.75
CA GLU A 126 11.19 3.16 -11.66
C GLU A 126 11.31 1.70 -11.24
N VAL A 127 11.30 1.44 -9.92
CA VAL A 127 11.46 0.11 -9.35
C VAL A 127 10.44 -0.10 -8.25
N ILE A 128 9.81 -1.28 -8.27
CA ILE A 128 8.87 -1.71 -7.22
C ILE A 128 9.43 -3.00 -6.62
N VAL A 129 9.59 -3.03 -5.30
CA VAL A 129 10.02 -4.22 -4.57
C VAL A 129 8.81 -4.81 -3.84
N ALA A 130 8.40 -6.00 -4.25
CA ALA A 130 7.30 -6.71 -3.60
C ALA A 130 7.84 -7.53 -2.43
N LEU A 131 7.29 -7.30 -1.26
CA LEU A 131 7.66 -8.00 -0.03
C LEU A 131 6.57 -9.01 0.31
N GLY A 132 6.78 -10.25 -0.10
CA GLY A 132 5.84 -11.34 0.14
C GLY A 132 5.00 -11.68 -1.09
N LYS A 133 4.32 -12.83 -1.01
CA LYS A 133 3.61 -13.39 -2.16
C LYS A 133 2.40 -12.58 -2.61
N PHE A 134 1.68 -11.95 -1.67
CA PHE A 134 0.49 -11.17 -2.03
C PHE A 134 0.87 -9.91 -2.80
N ALA A 135 1.94 -9.24 -2.38
CA ALA A 135 2.46 -8.09 -3.10
C ALA A 135 2.97 -8.49 -4.49
N ALA A 136 3.69 -9.60 -4.57
CA ALA A 136 4.20 -10.11 -5.85
C ALA A 136 3.06 -10.45 -6.82
N ARG A 137 2.00 -11.06 -6.32
CA ARG A 137 0.82 -11.39 -7.15
C ARG A 137 0.13 -10.13 -7.65
N SER A 138 -0.01 -9.11 -6.83
CA SER A 138 -0.59 -7.84 -7.24
C SER A 138 0.20 -7.21 -8.37
N GLN A 139 1.52 -7.21 -8.28
CA GLN A 139 2.38 -6.67 -9.34
C GLN A 139 2.26 -7.48 -10.63
N THR A 140 2.21 -8.80 -10.53
CA THR A 140 2.04 -9.65 -11.69
C THR A 140 0.72 -9.37 -12.41
N ARG A 141 -0.37 -9.18 -11.67
CA ARG A 141 -1.67 -8.83 -12.24
C ARG A 141 -1.63 -7.48 -12.93
N SER A 142 -1.00 -6.49 -12.29
CA SER A 142 -0.85 -5.16 -12.86
C SER A 142 -0.10 -5.21 -14.20
N ASN A 143 1.00 -5.97 -14.25
CA ASN A 143 1.79 -6.10 -15.46
C ASN A 143 1.00 -6.77 -16.61
N ARG A 144 0.14 -7.72 -16.28
CA ARG A 144 -0.70 -8.37 -17.29
C ARG A 144 -1.72 -7.43 -17.89
N SER A 145 -2.13 -6.42 -17.14
CA SER A 145 -3.08 -5.42 -17.61
C SER A 145 -2.40 -4.28 -18.38
N ALA A 146 -1.08 -4.20 -18.32
CA ALA A 146 -0.36 -3.16 -19.02
C ALA A 146 -0.38 -3.42 -20.54
N PRO A 147 -0.50 -2.37 -21.38
CA PRO A 147 -0.40 -2.57 -22.82
C PRO A 147 1.00 -3.04 -23.19
N PRO A 148 1.10 -3.86 -24.25
CA PRO A 148 2.42 -4.30 -24.70
C PRO A 148 3.24 -3.10 -25.14
N VAL A 149 4.50 -3.14 -24.82
CA VAL A 149 5.42 -2.07 -25.17
C VAL A 149 5.90 -2.23 -26.60
#